data_0a70650d04c8f5a3b218300d7382d6e4
#
_entry.id   0a70650d04c8f5a3b218300d7382d6e4
#
_cell.length_a   1.000
_cell.length_b   1.000
_cell.length_c   1.000
_cell.angle_alpha   90.00
_cell.angle_beta   90.00
_cell.angle_gamma   90.00
#
_symmetry.space_group_name_H-M   'P 1'
#
loop_
_entity.id
_entity.type
_entity.pdbx_description
1 polymer ?
#
loop_
_entity_poly.entity_id
_entity_poly.type
_entity_poly.pdbx_seq_one_letter_code
_entity_poly.pdbx_strand_id
1 'polypeptide(L)'
;MRTITHRTASAIGLLALAAGTGFATASPAQAADRDGRCDSGEFCYNYNSDLGGSWSDFRSSVGNYGTTQPECYEFKGAGAGKGTCIKNDAGGYWNRSGKPVTVYYNSNNGGASVTLKPGTKGKLPAAVYNNNASHRIGSGGGTTPSGNWASPVPSSAVITARWTYPSGGAHHAVDYSGFD
;
A
#
# COMPACT_ATOMS: atom_id res chain seq x y z
N MET A 1 -38.41 -80.27 40.89
CA MET A 1 -37.34 -79.57 40.19
C MET A 1 -38.04 -78.73 39.10
N ARG A 2 -38.09 -77.43 39.25
CA ARG A 2 -38.74 -76.52 38.30
C ARG A 2 -37.63 -75.81 37.46
N THR A 3 -37.63 -76.04 36.17
CA THR A 3 -36.75 -75.34 35.20
C THR A 3 -37.40 -74.04 34.81
N ILE A 4 -36.70 -72.94 35.08
CA ILE A 4 -37.08 -71.57 34.65
C ILE A 4 -36.37 -71.26 33.36
N THR A 5 -37.16 -71.09 32.26
CA THR A 5 -36.66 -70.65 30.96
C THR A 5 -36.70 -69.11 30.87
N HIS A 6 -35.54 -68.49 30.81
CA HIS A 6 -35.48 -67.06 30.56
C HIS A 6 -35.51 -66.78 29.05
N ARG A 7 -36.48 -66.03 28.60
CA ARG A 7 -36.55 -65.48 27.23
C ARG A 7 -35.83 -64.15 27.22
N THR A 8 -34.71 -64.09 26.50
CA THR A 8 -34.02 -62.84 26.23
C THR A 8 -34.61 -62.17 25.01
N ALA A 9 -35.23 -61.00 25.18
CA ALA A 9 -35.66 -60.14 24.11
C ALA A 9 -34.49 -59.29 23.63
N SER A 10 -34.05 -59.53 22.40
CA SER A 10 -33.01 -58.68 21.77
C SER A 10 -33.71 -57.46 21.15
N ALA A 11 -33.45 -56.28 21.72
CA ALA A 11 -33.82 -55.00 21.11
C ALA A 11 -32.69 -54.60 20.17
N ILE A 12 -33.00 -54.59 18.87
CA ILE A 12 -32.09 -54.03 17.83
C ILE A 12 -32.30 -52.52 17.83
N GLY A 13 -31.36 -51.80 18.42
CA GLY A 13 -31.29 -50.34 18.32
C GLY A 13 -30.66 -49.94 17.01
N LEU A 14 -31.43 -49.32 16.10
CA LEU A 14 -30.88 -48.62 14.93
C LEU A 14 -30.17 -47.36 15.43
N LEU A 15 -28.83 -47.34 15.38
CA LEU A 15 -28.03 -46.11 15.45
C LEU A 15 -28.05 -45.46 14.07
N ALA A 16 -28.79 -44.39 13.89
CA ALA A 16 -28.64 -43.49 12.72
C ALA A 16 -27.40 -42.64 12.92
N LEU A 17 -26.30 -42.95 12.22
CA LEU A 17 -25.17 -42.06 12.08
C LEU A 17 -25.56 -40.93 11.12
N ALA A 18 -25.90 -39.77 11.67
CA ALA A 18 -25.95 -38.52 10.92
C ALA A 18 -24.51 -38.08 10.65
N ALA A 19 -23.98 -38.44 9.48
CA ALA A 19 -22.72 -37.88 9.00
C ALA A 19 -22.96 -36.40 8.62
N GLY A 20 -22.84 -35.52 9.60
CA GLY A 20 -22.76 -34.09 9.36
C GLY A 20 -21.45 -33.76 8.67
N THR A 21 -21.45 -33.60 7.34
CA THR A 21 -20.33 -32.99 6.62
C THR A 21 -20.23 -31.52 7.01
N GLY A 22 -19.51 -31.24 8.10
CA GLY A 22 -19.13 -29.89 8.44
C GLY A 22 -18.17 -29.37 7.39
N PHE A 23 -18.66 -28.53 6.50
CA PHE A 23 -17.78 -27.71 5.65
C PHE A 23 -17.05 -26.75 6.59
N ALA A 24 -15.85 -27.09 7.00
CA ALA A 24 -14.93 -26.15 7.60
C ALA A 24 -14.64 -25.09 6.54
N THR A 25 -15.31 -23.93 6.61
CA THR A 25 -14.92 -22.75 5.88
C THR A 25 -13.57 -22.33 6.41
N ALA A 26 -12.49 -22.75 5.74
CA ALA A 26 -11.17 -22.21 6.03
C ALA A 26 -11.25 -20.69 5.82
N SER A 27 -11.23 -19.91 6.88
CA SER A 27 -11.03 -18.47 6.79
C SER A 27 -9.73 -18.25 6.02
N PRO A 28 -9.72 -17.37 5.00
CA PRO A 28 -8.47 -17.05 4.32
C PRO A 28 -7.47 -16.62 5.38
N ALA A 29 -6.33 -17.30 5.42
CA ALA A 29 -5.24 -16.92 6.30
C ALA A 29 -4.92 -15.45 6.03
N GLN A 30 -5.14 -14.62 7.02
CA GLN A 30 -4.87 -13.19 6.90
C GLN A 30 -3.35 -13.05 6.83
N ALA A 31 -2.85 -12.50 5.70
CA ALA A 31 -1.42 -12.28 5.53
C ALA A 31 -0.88 -11.48 6.74
N ALA A 32 0.27 -11.88 7.25
CA ALA A 32 0.92 -11.18 8.35
C ALA A 32 1.40 -9.81 7.89
N ASP A 33 1.14 -8.77 8.66
CA ASP A 33 1.64 -7.42 8.38
C ASP A 33 3.15 -7.38 8.66
N ARG A 34 3.92 -6.80 7.76
CA ARG A 34 5.36 -6.59 7.90
C ARG A 34 6.19 -7.89 7.96
N ASP A 35 5.85 -8.89 7.16
CA ASP A 35 6.60 -10.16 7.11
C ASP A 35 7.65 -10.25 5.98
N GLY A 36 7.73 -9.23 5.13
CA GLY A 36 8.66 -9.17 3.99
C GLY A 36 8.16 -9.92 2.76
N ARG A 37 6.87 -10.23 2.70
CA ARG A 37 6.15 -10.79 1.56
C ARG A 37 5.12 -9.79 1.09
N CYS A 38 4.79 -9.81 -0.18
CA CYS A 38 3.76 -8.92 -0.71
C CYS A 38 2.48 -9.71 -0.95
N ASP A 39 1.60 -9.75 0.03
CA ASP A 39 0.37 -10.51 -0.03
C ASP A 39 -0.83 -9.67 -0.50
N SER A 40 -1.97 -10.31 -0.74
CA SER A 40 -3.19 -9.60 -1.10
C SER A 40 -3.65 -8.68 0.04
N GLY A 41 -4.06 -7.47 -0.30
CA GLY A 41 -4.45 -6.44 0.67
C GLY A 41 -3.30 -5.53 1.13
N GLU A 42 -2.12 -5.66 0.56
CA GLU A 42 -0.93 -4.91 0.97
C GLU A 42 -0.40 -3.97 -0.11
N PHE A 43 0.26 -2.93 0.33
CA PHE A 43 1.16 -2.12 -0.47
C PHE A 43 2.59 -2.47 -0.11
N CYS A 44 3.44 -2.70 -1.10
CA CYS A 44 4.80 -3.18 -0.87
C CYS A 44 5.82 -2.32 -1.59
N TYR A 45 6.93 -2.07 -0.90
CA TYR A 45 8.15 -1.59 -1.50
C TYR A 45 9.10 -2.73 -1.81
N ASN A 46 9.91 -2.55 -2.84
CA ASN A 46 11.00 -3.42 -3.18
C ASN A 46 12.32 -2.63 -3.22
N TYR A 47 13.40 -3.26 -2.77
CA TYR A 47 14.71 -2.61 -2.73
C TYR A 47 15.19 -2.24 -4.12
N ASN A 48 15.14 -3.15 -5.08
CA ASN A 48 15.55 -2.90 -6.45
C ASN A 48 14.39 -2.42 -7.34
N SER A 49 14.71 -1.69 -8.39
CA SER A 49 13.73 -1.17 -9.36
C SER A 49 13.14 -2.23 -10.30
N ASP A 50 13.80 -3.37 -10.43
CA ASP A 50 13.38 -4.54 -11.22
C ASP A 50 12.49 -5.52 -10.46
N LEU A 51 12.11 -5.18 -9.23
CA LEU A 51 11.38 -6.00 -8.27
C LEU A 51 12.21 -7.18 -7.71
N GLY A 52 13.53 -7.16 -7.88
CA GLY A 52 14.48 -8.02 -7.19
C GLY A 52 14.85 -7.50 -5.79
N GLY A 53 15.48 -8.31 -4.99
CA GLY A 53 15.88 -7.94 -3.63
C GLY A 53 14.76 -8.07 -2.60
N SER A 54 14.97 -7.42 -1.45
CA SER A 54 14.10 -7.54 -0.28
C SER A 54 12.82 -6.72 -0.41
N TRP A 55 11.77 -7.18 0.25
CA TRP A 55 10.45 -6.56 0.28
C TRP A 55 10.13 -5.96 1.66
N SER A 56 9.30 -4.91 1.64
CA SER A 56 8.72 -4.28 2.81
C SER A 56 7.23 -4.02 2.54
N ASP A 57 6.36 -4.66 3.29
CA ASP A 57 4.92 -4.74 3.08
C ASP A 57 4.14 -3.91 4.12
N PHE A 58 2.96 -3.42 3.75
CA PHE A 58 2.14 -2.51 4.56
C PHE A 58 0.65 -2.73 4.30
N ARG A 59 -0.14 -2.84 5.35
CA ARG A 59 -1.61 -2.84 5.30
C ARG A 59 -2.22 -1.49 5.61
N SER A 60 -1.46 -0.59 6.21
CA SER A 60 -1.89 0.72 6.66
C SER A 60 -0.98 1.84 6.17
N SER A 61 -1.49 3.06 6.19
CA SER A 61 -0.73 4.26 5.88
C SER A 61 0.36 4.51 6.91
N VAL A 62 1.51 5.03 6.47
CA VAL A 62 2.64 5.37 7.34
C VAL A 62 3.09 6.79 7.06
N GLY A 63 3.03 7.65 8.09
CA GLY A 63 3.41 9.05 7.99
C GLY A 63 4.92 9.31 8.00
N ASN A 64 5.73 8.39 8.51
CA ASN A 64 7.18 8.52 8.53
C ASN A 64 7.84 7.15 8.64
N TYR A 65 8.73 6.83 7.73
CA TYR A 65 9.41 5.52 7.76
C TYR A 65 10.58 5.46 8.74
N GLY A 66 11.01 6.60 9.30
CA GLY A 66 12.21 6.65 10.12
C GLY A 66 13.49 6.53 9.29
N THR A 67 14.62 6.82 9.90
CA THR A 67 15.93 6.82 9.22
C THR A 67 16.97 5.95 9.89
N THR A 68 16.71 5.47 11.10
CA THR A 68 17.70 4.81 11.94
C THR A 68 17.12 3.55 12.56
N GLN A 69 17.85 2.45 12.54
CA GLN A 69 17.53 1.24 13.27
C GLN A 69 17.60 1.48 14.79
N PRO A 70 16.73 0.85 15.58
CA PRO A 70 15.65 -0.08 15.21
C PRO A 70 14.30 0.61 14.90
N GLU A 71 14.20 1.94 14.96
CA GLU A 71 12.92 2.67 14.87
C GLU A 71 12.41 2.83 13.45
N CYS A 72 13.27 2.61 12.44
CA CYS A 72 12.83 2.73 11.05
C CYS A 72 12.07 1.50 10.57
N TYR A 73 11.20 1.72 9.59
CA TYR A 73 10.65 0.63 8.79
C TYR A 73 11.73 0.10 7.86
N GLU A 74 11.96 -1.20 7.88
CA GLU A 74 13.02 -1.88 7.14
C GLU A 74 12.49 -2.79 6.04
N PHE A 75 13.35 -3.16 5.10
CA PHE A 75 13.12 -4.29 4.20
C PHE A 75 13.31 -5.60 4.96
N LYS A 76 12.25 -6.43 5.02
CA LYS A 76 12.22 -7.67 5.82
C LYS A 76 12.41 -8.94 5.00
N GLY A 77 11.98 -8.93 3.75
CA GLY A 77 12.09 -10.08 2.86
C GLY A 77 13.54 -10.50 2.63
N ALA A 78 13.72 -11.71 2.12
CA ALA A 78 15.04 -12.18 1.70
C ALA A 78 15.54 -11.39 0.49
N GLY A 79 16.87 -11.24 0.37
CA GLY A 79 17.52 -10.60 -0.77
C GLY A 79 18.31 -9.36 -0.42
N ALA A 80 18.82 -8.68 -1.46
CA ALA A 80 19.57 -7.45 -1.30
C ALA A 80 18.74 -6.38 -0.60
N GLY A 81 19.32 -5.61 0.29
CA GLY A 81 18.67 -4.58 1.07
C GLY A 81 17.95 -5.07 2.34
N LYS A 82 17.95 -6.39 2.65
CA LYS A 82 17.34 -6.88 3.89
C LYS A 82 17.95 -6.21 5.11
N GLY A 83 17.08 -5.67 6.00
CA GLY A 83 17.45 -4.98 7.22
C GLY A 83 17.81 -3.51 7.03
N THR A 84 17.86 -2.97 5.80
CA THR A 84 18.04 -1.53 5.59
C THR A 84 16.72 -0.77 5.76
N CYS A 85 16.79 0.48 6.21
CA CYS A 85 15.62 1.34 6.31
C CYS A 85 15.05 1.64 4.91
N ILE A 86 13.74 1.62 4.77
CA ILE A 86 13.09 1.86 3.47
C ILE A 86 13.04 3.34 3.06
N LYS A 87 13.22 4.26 4.00
CA LYS A 87 13.15 5.69 3.72
C LYS A 87 14.26 6.09 2.77
N ASN A 88 13.87 6.66 1.63
CA ASN A 88 14.76 7.10 0.56
C ASN A 88 15.62 5.98 -0.07
N ASP A 89 15.15 4.73 0.03
CA ASP A 89 15.92 3.56 -0.42
C ASP A 89 15.06 2.52 -1.19
N ALA A 90 13.81 2.87 -1.51
CA ALA A 90 12.95 2.00 -2.29
C ALA A 90 13.09 2.27 -3.80
N GLY A 91 13.42 1.21 -4.54
CA GLY A 91 13.54 1.26 -6.01
C GLY A 91 12.28 0.86 -6.74
N GLY A 92 11.52 -0.08 -6.19
CA GLY A 92 10.31 -0.63 -6.80
C GLY A 92 9.10 -0.66 -5.87
N TYR A 93 7.94 -1.01 -6.44
CA TYR A 93 6.70 -1.14 -5.68
C TYR A 93 5.78 -2.21 -6.26
N TRP A 94 4.86 -2.70 -5.44
CA TRP A 94 3.68 -3.46 -5.85
C TRP A 94 2.48 -3.05 -5.00
N ASN A 95 1.45 -2.50 -5.64
CA ASN A 95 0.22 -2.13 -4.94
C ASN A 95 -0.82 -3.26 -5.05
N ARG A 96 -0.89 -4.11 -4.05
CA ARG A 96 -1.90 -5.18 -3.89
C ARG A 96 -2.98 -4.84 -2.87
N SER A 97 -3.00 -3.59 -2.36
CA SER A 97 -3.94 -3.15 -1.31
C SER A 97 -5.40 -3.05 -1.79
N GLY A 98 -5.66 -3.14 -3.09
CA GLY A 98 -6.99 -2.92 -3.67
C GLY A 98 -7.42 -1.45 -3.68
N LYS A 99 -6.60 -0.54 -3.20
CA LYS A 99 -6.86 0.91 -3.09
C LYS A 99 -5.74 1.70 -3.77
N PRO A 100 -5.98 2.94 -4.23
CA PRO A 100 -4.90 3.84 -4.62
C PRO A 100 -3.93 4.05 -3.46
N VAL A 101 -2.63 4.13 -3.73
CA VAL A 101 -1.61 4.45 -2.73
C VAL A 101 -0.84 5.67 -3.19
N THR A 102 -0.81 6.71 -2.38
CA THR A 102 0.00 7.89 -2.65
C THR A 102 1.29 7.82 -1.85
N VAL A 103 2.41 7.83 -2.54
CA VAL A 103 3.77 7.89 -1.97
C VAL A 103 4.24 9.33 -1.98
N TYR A 104 4.89 9.76 -0.92
CA TYR A 104 5.34 11.13 -0.71
C TYR A 104 6.86 11.19 -0.51
N TYR A 105 7.43 12.28 -1.04
CA TYR A 105 8.85 12.61 -0.91
C TYR A 105 9.25 12.91 0.55
N ASN A 106 8.40 13.63 1.28
CA ASN A 106 8.64 13.98 2.67
C ASN A 106 7.80 13.14 3.64
N SER A 107 8.23 13.06 4.88
CA SER A 107 7.42 12.54 5.98
C SER A 107 6.12 13.36 6.14
N ASN A 108 5.15 12.77 6.83
CA ASN A 108 3.83 13.36 7.11
C ASN A 108 3.03 13.74 5.85
N ASN A 109 3.21 12.94 4.79
CA ASN A 109 2.52 13.11 3.51
C ASN A 109 2.81 14.46 2.83
N GLY A 110 4.01 14.95 2.96
CA GLY A 110 4.46 16.22 2.39
C GLY A 110 5.29 16.06 1.11
N GLY A 111 5.52 17.20 0.44
CA GLY A 111 6.38 17.29 -0.75
C GLY A 111 5.78 16.72 -2.02
N ALA A 112 6.64 16.45 -3.00
CA ALA A 112 6.24 15.79 -4.24
C ALA A 112 5.62 14.43 -3.95
N SER A 113 4.65 14.02 -4.75
CA SER A 113 3.97 12.75 -4.53
C SER A 113 3.52 12.09 -5.82
N VAL A 114 3.30 10.79 -5.78
CA VAL A 114 2.78 9.99 -6.89
C VAL A 114 1.71 9.05 -6.36
N THR A 115 0.60 8.96 -7.07
CA THR A 115 -0.46 7.99 -6.77
C THR A 115 -0.32 6.75 -7.65
N LEU A 116 -0.16 5.63 -7.00
CA LEU A 116 0.01 4.30 -7.60
C LEU A 116 -1.35 3.60 -7.64
N LYS A 117 -1.80 3.20 -8.83
CA LYS A 117 -3.10 2.54 -9.01
C LYS A 117 -3.11 1.13 -8.37
N PRO A 118 -4.29 0.65 -7.92
CA PRO A 118 -4.42 -0.74 -7.48
C PRO A 118 -3.97 -1.73 -8.55
N GLY A 119 -3.29 -2.80 -8.12
CA GLY A 119 -2.81 -3.88 -8.99
C GLY A 119 -1.55 -3.56 -9.79
N THR A 120 -1.06 -2.30 -9.77
CA THR A 120 0.16 -1.93 -10.50
C THR A 120 1.43 -2.27 -9.75
N LYS A 121 2.48 -2.56 -10.49
CA LYS A 121 3.83 -2.83 -9.97
C LYS A 121 4.90 -2.35 -10.94
N GLY A 122 6.10 -2.12 -10.44
CA GLY A 122 7.26 -1.74 -11.25
C GLY A 122 8.22 -0.82 -10.51
N LYS A 123 9.08 -0.14 -11.27
CA LYS A 123 9.97 0.89 -10.75
C LYS A 123 9.14 2.04 -10.17
N LEU A 124 9.56 2.58 -9.02
CA LEU A 124 8.98 3.81 -8.49
C LEU A 124 9.18 4.97 -9.47
N PRO A 125 8.16 5.84 -9.68
CA PRO A 125 8.30 7.04 -10.48
C PRO A 125 9.38 7.98 -9.94
N ALA A 126 10.05 8.72 -10.83
CA ALA A 126 11.23 9.52 -10.52
C ALA A 126 11.04 10.50 -9.34
N ALA A 127 9.83 11.04 -9.16
CA ALA A 127 9.54 11.98 -8.07
C ALA A 127 9.71 11.37 -6.66
N VAL A 128 9.63 10.03 -6.53
CA VAL A 128 9.71 9.33 -5.24
C VAL A 128 10.68 8.14 -5.27
N TYR A 129 11.37 7.90 -6.39
CA TYR A 129 12.39 6.86 -6.53
C TYR A 129 13.59 7.18 -5.64
N ASN A 130 13.91 6.30 -4.71
CA ASN A 130 14.93 6.52 -3.66
C ASN A 130 14.74 7.85 -2.89
N ASN A 131 13.49 8.34 -2.85
CA ASN A 131 13.10 9.56 -2.15
C ASN A 131 11.74 9.40 -1.45
N ASN A 132 11.37 8.17 -1.15
CA ASN A 132 10.13 7.82 -0.47
C ASN A 132 10.26 8.00 1.04
N ALA A 133 9.38 8.80 1.67
CA ALA A 133 9.45 9.04 3.12
C ALA A 133 8.17 8.71 3.88
N SER A 134 7.03 8.64 3.20
CA SER A 134 5.72 8.28 3.75
C SER A 134 4.78 7.78 2.66
N HIS A 135 3.68 7.11 3.06
CA HIS A 135 2.60 6.78 2.12
C HIS A 135 1.23 6.79 2.78
N ARG A 136 0.20 6.95 1.95
CA ARG A 136 -1.21 6.84 2.33
C ARG A 136 -1.90 5.80 1.45
N ILE A 137 -2.58 4.84 2.07
CA ILE A 137 -3.44 3.85 1.42
C ILE A 137 -4.90 4.32 1.50
N GLY A 138 -5.62 4.24 0.39
CA GLY A 138 -6.99 4.72 0.27
C GLY A 138 -7.07 6.05 -0.48
N SER A 139 -8.20 6.76 -0.39
CA SER A 139 -8.42 7.99 -1.14
C SER A 139 -7.19 8.88 -1.08
N GLY A 140 -6.46 8.96 -2.20
CA GLY A 140 -5.40 9.92 -2.39
C GLY A 140 -6.02 11.31 -2.36
N GLY A 141 -6.21 11.83 -1.15
CA GLY A 141 -6.27 13.25 -0.98
C GLY A 141 -4.86 13.78 -1.18
N GLY A 142 -4.36 13.82 -2.41
CA GLY A 142 -3.46 14.89 -2.76
C GLY A 142 -4.19 16.13 -2.29
N THR A 143 -3.59 16.95 -1.46
CA THR A 143 -3.96 18.35 -1.40
C THR A 143 -3.71 18.91 -2.79
N THR A 144 -4.63 18.65 -3.73
CA THR A 144 -4.93 19.68 -4.72
C THR A 144 -5.16 20.91 -3.84
N PRO A 145 -4.40 21.99 -4.06
CA PRO A 145 -4.81 23.27 -3.47
C PRO A 145 -6.29 23.36 -3.81
N SER A 146 -7.13 23.56 -2.80
CA SER A 146 -8.56 23.79 -2.98
C SER A 146 -8.74 25.16 -3.66
N GLY A 147 -8.29 25.23 -4.88
CA GLY A 147 -8.67 26.22 -5.86
C GLY A 147 -9.86 25.63 -6.59
N ASN A 148 -10.96 26.31 -6.51
CA ASN A 148 -12.21 26.00 -7.17
C ASN A 148 -11.99 26.10 -8.70
N TRP A 149 -11.46 25.03 -9.32
CA TRP A 149 -11.24 24.91 -10.78
C TRP A 149 -12.53 24.46 -11.47
N ALA A 150 -13.69 24.91 -10.98
CA ALA A 150 -14.98 24.65 -11.60
C ALA A 150 -15.29 25.64 -12.73
N SER A 151 -14.30 26.06 -13.51
CA SER A 151 -14.57 26.80 -14.73
C SER A 151 -13.55 26.37 -15.80
N PRO A 152 -13.98 26.03 -17.00
CA PRO A 152 -13.05 25.82 -18.11
C PRO A 152 -12.25 27.12 -18.30
N VAL A 153 -10.94 27.03 -18.24
CA VAL A 153 -10.06 28.15 -18.57
C VAL A 153 -10.37 28.53 -20.02
N PRO A 154 -10.82 29.76 -20.30
CA PRO A 154 -11.00 30.18 -21.69
C PRO A 154 -9.64 30.15 -22.37
N SER A 155 -9.59 29.65 -23.60
CA SER A 155 -8.36 29.41 -24.39
C SER A 155 -7.52 30.66 -24.69
N SER A 156 -7.79 31.78 -24.05
CA SER A 156 -7.10 33.06 -24.15
C SER A 156 -6.60 33.62 -22.81
N ALA A 157 -6.55 32.82 -21.74
CA ALA A 157 -6.05 33.31 -20.46
C ALA A 157 -4.53 33.25 -20.43
N VAL A 158 -3.90 34.42 -20.54
CA VAL A 158 -2.47 34.60 -20.24
C VAL A 158 -2.29 34.51 -18.71
N ILE A 159 -1.68 33.43 -18.21
CA ILE A 159 -1.36 33.29 -16.79
C ILE A 159 -0.05 34.02 -16.54
N THR A 160 -0.12 35.23 -15.98
CA THR A 160 1.06 35.95 -15.49
C THR A 160 1.31 35.54 -14.04
N ALA A 161 2.18 34.58 -13.78
CA ALA A 161 2.62 34.23 -12.43
C ALA A 161 3.67 35.25 -11.97
N ARG A 162 3.30 36.13 -11.04
CA ARG A 162 4.27 37.01 -10.33
C ARG A 162 4.73 36.32 -9.06
N TRP A 163 6.00 35.97 -9.01
CA TRP A 163 6.67 35.53 -7.80
C TRP A 163 7.39 36.71 -7.16
N THR A 164 6.97 37.13 -5.98
CA THR A 164 7.69 38.10 -5.16
C THR A 164 8.48 37.40 -4.08
N TYR A 165 9.80 37.48 -4.15
CA TYR A 165 10.68 37.02 -3.07
C TYR A 165 10.75 38.10 -1.96
N PRO A 166 10.91 37.69 -0.67
CA PRO A 166 10.94 38.63 0.45
C PRO A 166 12.11 39.64 0.42
N SER A 167 13.05 39.51 -0.49
CA SER A 167 14.23 40.38 -0.63
C SER A 167 14.11 41.45 -1.73
N GLY A 168 12.95 41.69 -2.31
CA GLY A 168 12.71 42.86 -3.17
C GLY A 168 13.44 42.89 -4.52
N GLY A 169 13.99 41.78 -4.99
CA GLY A 169 14.62 41.69 -6.31
C GLY A 169 13.65 41.24 -7.38
N ALA A 170 13.38 42.06 -8.38
CA ALA A 170 12.62 41.71 -9.57
C ALA A 170 13.52 40.85 -10.48
N HIS A 171 13.18 39.57 -10.68
CA HIS A 171 13.85 38.72 -11.66
C HIS A 171 12.87 38.25 -12.73
N HIS A 172 13.20 38.60 -13.96
CA HIS A 172 12.74 38.18 -15.27
C HIS A 172 11.40 37.45 -15.40
N ALA A 173 10.47 38.09 -16.07
CA ALA A 173 9.30 37.44 -16.66
C ALA A 173 9.76 36.49 -17.78
N VAL A 174 9.41 35.22 -17.68
CA VAL A 174 9.53 34.26 -18.79
C VAL A 174 8.23 34.35 -19.57
N ASP A 175 8.30 34.91 -20.76
CA ASP A 175 7.19 34.99 -21.71
C ASP A 175 7.13 33.64 -22.47
N TYR A 176 6.05 32.89 -22.28
CA TYR A 176 5.72 31.73 -23.09
C TYR A 176 4.64 32.08 -24.10
N SER A 177 4.91 33.04 -24.95
CA SER A 177 4.11 33.27 -26.17
C SER A 177 4.69 32.44 -27.30
N GLY A 178 4.07 31.32 -27.63
CA GLY A 178 4.37 30.57 -28.84
C GLY A 178 4.39 29.07 -28.70
N PHE A 179 3.23 28.44 -28.73
CA PHE A 179 3.03 27.14 -29.39
C PHE A 179 1.69 27.22 -30.12
N ASP A 180 1.79 27.38 -31.46
CA ASP A 180 0.73 27.03 -32.40
C ASP A 180 0.60 25.50 -32.52
#